data_4443f31bf7e9072ad2c6aed2209fa6ee
#
_entry.id   4443f31bf7e9072ad2c6aed2209fa6ee
#
_cell.length_a   1.000
_cell.length_b   1.000
_cell.length_c   1.000
_cell.angle_alpha   90.00
_cell.angle_beta   90.00
_cell.angle_gamma   90.00
#
_symmetry.space_group_name_H-M   'P 1'
#
loop_
_entity.id
_entity.type
_entity.pdbx_description
1 polymer ?
#
loop_
_entity_poly.entity_id
_entity_poly.type
_entity_poly.pdbx_seq_one_letter_code
_entity_poly.pdbx_strand_id
1 'polypeptide(L)' 'MVAQAFGERIKALRTAQGLSQEKFALSINMDHTYYASVESGKRNISLNNIVKIAEGFNLSLEELFKGL' A
#
# COMPACT_ATOMS: atom_id res chain seq x y z
N MET A 1 -15.08 5.31 1.77
CA MET A 1 -14.87 3.87 1.50
C MET A 1 -13.52 3.45 2.05
N VAL A 2 -13.47 2.31 2.71
CA VAL A 2 -12.24 1.82 3.34
C VAL A 2 -11.12 1.61 2.32
N ALA A 3 -11.45 1.02 1.17
CA ALA A 3 -10.44 0.75 0.14
C ALA A 3 -9.79 2.03 -0.38
N GLN A 4 -10.59 3.08 -0.56
CA GLN A 4 -10.08 4.36 -1.02
C GLN A 4 -9.21 5.02 0.04
N ALA A 5 -9.66 4.99 1.29
CA ALA A 5 -8.88 5.57 2.39
C ALA A 5 -7.56 4.84 2.57
N PHE A 6 -7.57 3.51 2.46
CA PHE A 6 -6.35 2.72 2.53
C PHE A 6 -5.40 3.06 1.39
N GLY A 7 -5.94 3.20 0.18
CA GLY A 7 -5.13 3.57 -0.98
C GLY A 7 -4.44 4.91 -0.78
N GLU A 8 -5.16 5.89 -0.27
CA GLU A 8 -4.58 7.21 0.00
C GLU A 8 -3.51 7.13 1.09
N ARG A 9 -3.73 6.31 2.11
CA ARG A 9 -2.77 6.13 3.19
C ARG A 9 -1.44 5.59 2.67
N ILE A 10 -1.49 4.51 1.88
CA ILE A 10 -0.26 3.91 1.37
C ILE A 10 0.43 4.80 0.34
N LYS A 11 -0.34 5.56 -0.43
CA LYS A 11 0.24 6.54 -1.35
C LYS A 11 1.03 7.60 -0.59
N ALA A 12 0.48 8.10 0.51
CA ALA A 12 1.18 9.10 1.33
C ALA A 12 2.46 8.52 1.92
N LEU A 13 2.42 7.28 2.41
CA LEU A 13 3.61 6.63 2.96
C LEU A 13 4.67 6.44 1.87
N ARG A 14 4.26 6.00 0.69
CA ARG A 14 5.17 5.77 -0.43
C ARG A 14 5.83 7.08 -0.89
N THR A 15 5.03 8.13 -1.09
CA THR A 15 5.57 9.40 -1.55
C THR A 15 6.48 10.04 -0.52
N ALA A 16 6.21 9.83 0.77
CA ALA A 16 7.08 10.31 1.83
C ALA A 16 8.46 9.67 1.77
N GLN A 17 8.56 8.46 1.22
CA GLN A 17 9.84 7.77 1.05
C GLN A 17 10.50 8.07 -0.30
N GLY A 18 9.84 8.86 -1.14
CA GLY A 18 10.40 9.21 -2.45
C GLY A 18 10.36 8.08 -3.47
N LEU A 19 9.51 7.07 -3.27
CA LEU A 19 9.45 5.91 -4.16
C LEU A 19 8.31 6.04 -5.15
N SER A 20 8.56 5.57 -6.39
CA SER A 20 7.49 5.44 -7.38
C SER A 20 6.63 4.21 -7.05
N GLN A 21 5.43 4.14 -7.64
CA GLN A 21 4.59 2.95 -7.49
C GLN A 21 5.33 1.70 -7.95
N GLU A 22 6.00 1.79 -9.09
CA GLU A 22 6.71 0.65 -9.66
C GLU A 22 7.83 0.17 -8.74
N LYS A 23 8.62 1.10 -8.22
CA LYS A 23 9.72 0.75 -7.34
C LYS A 23 9.24 0.12 -6.05
N PHE A 24 8.19 0.67 -5.46
CA PHE A 24 7.66 0.10 -4.23
C PHE A 24 7.08 -1.28 -4.47
N ALA A 25 6.27 -1.44 -5.52
CA ALA A 25 5.68 -2.74 -5.84
C ALA A 25 6.76 -3.79 -6.08
N LEU A 26 7.82 -3.42 -6.80
CA LEU A 26 8.94 -4.32 -7.06
C LEU A 26 9.61 -4.73 -5.75
N SER A 27 9.78 -3.80 -4.83
CA SER A 27 10.48 -4.08 -3.56
C SER A 27 9.74 -5.09 -2.68
N ILE A 28 8.42 -5.21 -2.85
CA ILE A 28 7.61 -6.16 -2.09
C ILE A 28 7.14 -7.35 -2.94
N ASN A 29 7.73 -7.48 -4.14
CA ASN A 29 7.40 -8.58 -5.05
C ASN A 29 5.90 -8.61 -5.37
N MET A 30 5.35 -7.44 -5.69
CA MET A 30 3.93 -7.28 -6.02
C MET A 30 3.82 -6.72 -7.43
N ASP A 31 2.83 -7.21 -8.20
CA ASP A 31 2.58 -6.71 -9.54
C ASP A 31 2.25 -5.21 -9.49
N HIS A 32 2.87 -4.43 -10.38
CA HIS A 32 2.70 -2.97 -10.41
C HIS A 32 1.26 -2.58 -10.68
N THR A 33 0.62 -3.23 -11.64
CA THR A 33 -0.76 -2.91 -12.00
C THR A 33 -1.70 -3.17 -10.83
N TYR A 34 -1.50 -4.31 -10.13
CA TYR A 34 -2.29 -4.62 -8.95
C TYR A 34 -2.07 -3.57 -7.85
N TYR A 35 -0.81 -3.25 -7.56
CA TYR A 35 -0.50 -2.27 -6.52
C TYR A 35 -1.13 -0.91 -6.84
N ALA A 36 -1.02 -0.46 -8.11
CA ALA A 36 -1.59 0.81 -8.52
C ALA A 36 -3.11 0.83 -8.33
N SER A 37 -3.78 -0.30 -8.60
CA SER A 37 -5.22 -0.38 -8.41
C SER A 37 -5.61 -0.32 -6.94
N VAL A 38 -4.74 -0.80 -6.05
CA VAL A 38 -4.97 -0.68 -4.60
C VAL A 38 -4.86 0.78 -4.17
N GLU A 39 -3.84 1.51 -4.64
CA GLU A 39 -3.70 2.93 -4.30
C GLU A 39 -4.88 3.76 -4.78
N SER A 40 -5.45 3.41 -5.93
CA SER A 40 -6.58 4.16 -6.46
C SER A 40 -7.92 3.79 -5.80
N GLY A 41 -7.92 2.81 -4.91
CA GLY A 41 -9.13 2.38 -4.22
C GLY A 41 -10.06 1.52 -5.04
N LYS A 42 -9.59 1.02 -6.18
CA LYS A 42 -10.43 0.23 -7.10
C LYS A 42 -10.43 -1.26 -6.78
N ARG A 43 -9.61 -1.69 -5.84
CA ARG A 43 -9.47 -3.12 -5.55
C ARG A 43 -9.52 -3.39 -4.06
N ASN A 44 -10.24 -4.43 -3.69
CA ASN A 44 -10.21 -4.95 -2.32
C ASN A 44 -8.95 -5.80 -2.18
N ILE A 45 -8.05 -5.36 -1.31
CA ILE A 45 -6.77 -6.02 -1.13
C ILE A 45 -6.90 -7.22 -0.19
N SER A 46 -6.20 -8.30 -0.50
CA SER A 46 -6.19 -9.47 0.37
C SER A 46 -5.38 -9.19 1.63
N LEU A 47 -5.66 -9.96 2.69
CA LEU A 47 -4.96 -9.81 3.95
C LEU A 47 -3.46 -10.06 3.78
N ASN A 48 -3.09 -11.09 3.00
CA ASN A 48 -1.68 -11.38 2.76
C ASN A 48 -0.97 -10.21 2.09
N ASN A 49 -1.63 -9.54 1.16
CA ASN A 49 -1.02 -8.41 0.47
C ASN A 49 -0.95 -7.18 1.36
N ILE A 50 -1.89 -7.01 2.29
CA ILE A 50 -1.79 -5.96 3.30
C ILE A 50 -0.53 -6.14 4.13
N VAL A 51 -0.25 -7.37 4.55
CA VAL A 51 0.95 -7.68 5.33
C VAL A 51 2.21 -7.37 4.52
N LYS A 52 2.22 -7.72 3.22
CA LYS A 52 3.36 -7.40 2.35
C LYS A 52 3.63 -5.89 2.31
N ILE A 53 2.57 -5.10 2.19
CA ILE A 53 2.71 -3.65 2.13
C ILE A 53 3.24 -3.12 3.47
N ALA A 54 2.71 -3.61 4.59
CA ALA A 54 3.18 -3.19 5.90
C ALA A 54 4.66 -3.50 6.07
N GLU A 55 5.08 -4.70 5.67
CA GLU A 55 6.48 -5.11 5.75
C GLU A 55 7.35 -4.23 4.85
N GLY A 56 6.85 -3.89 3.67
CA GLY A 56 7.58 -3.03 2.74
C GLY A 56 7.83 -1.64 3.30
N PHE A 57 6.91 -1.13 4.12
CA PHE A 57 7.08 0.14 4.80
C PHE A 57 7.73 0.00 6.18
N ASN A 58 8.03 -1.23 6.59
CA ASN A 58 8.59 -1.52 7.92
C ASN A 58 7.68 -1.00 9.04
N LEU A 59 6.38 -1.21 8.87
CA LEU A 59 5.35 -0.80 9.82
C LEU A 59 4.58 -2.00 10.33
N SER A 60 4.07 -1.89 11.56
CA SER A 60 3.07 -2.84 12.05
C SER A 60 1.75 -2.60 11.32
N LEU A 61 0.83 -3.56 11.41
CA LEU A 61 -0.50 -3.36 10.84
C LEU A 61 -1.22 -2.19 11.51
N GLU A 62 -1.03 -2.05 12.83
CA GLU A 62 -1.62 -0.94 13.58
C GLU A 62 -1.15 0.40 13.02
N GLU A 63 0.15 0.52 12.78
CA GLU A 63 0.73 1.75 12.24
C GLU A 63 0.26 2.01 10.81
N LEU A 64 0.18 0.94 10.00
CA LEU A 64 -0.28 1.08 8.63
C LEU A 64 -1.69 1.63 8.57
N PHE A 65 -2.56 1.18 9.46
CA PHE A 65 -3.97 1.59 9.48
C PHE A 65 -4.24 2.83 10.31
N LYS A 66 -3.22 3.47 10.82
CA LYS A 66 -3.40 4.65 11.68
C LYS A 66 -4.18 5.73 10.93
N GLY A 67 -5.24 6.20 11.53
CA GLY A 67 -6.07 7.25 10.95
C GLY A 67 -7.19 6.75 10.04
N LEU A 68 -7.33 5.45 9.87
CA LEU A 68 -8.41 4.91 9.02
C LEU A 68 -9.66 4.55 9.80
#